data_f0d35655801a657a40ae570743a424e4
#
_entry.id   f0d35655801a657a40ae570743a424e4
#
_cell.length_a   1.000
_cell.length_b   1.000
_cell.length_c   1.000
_cell.angle_alpha   90.00
_cell.angle_beta   90.00
_cell.angle_gamma   90.00
#
_symmetry.space_group_name_H-M   'P 1'
#
loop_
_entity.id
_entity.type
_entity.pdbx_description
1 polymer ?
#
loop_
_entity_poly.entity_id
_entity_poly.type
_entity_poly.pdbx_seq_one_letter_code
_entity_poly.pdbx_strand_id
1 'polypeptide(L)'
;MEGCGVIRTEIDAPIEARLLHLDTELRKWIGEYEPDAIAVERVFSQLNVRTAMSTGQAAGVALVLAASMKLPVALHTPSEVKAAVTGSGRADKKQVATMVTKILGLSEAPKPVDTTDALALAICHHWR
;
A
#
# COMPACT_ATOMS: atom_id res chain seq x y z
N MET A 1 7.16 -9.63 -9.58
CA MET A 1 6.91 -8.18 -9.34
C MET A 1 7.14 -7.40 -10.62
N GLU A 2 6.17 -6.64 -11.05
CA GLU A 2 6.29 -5.85 -12.29
C GLU A 2 6.81 -4.44 -12.05
N GLY A 3 6.59 -3.88 -10.87
CA GLY A 3 7.11 -2.58 -10.52
C GLY A 3 6.74 -2.18 -9.11
N CYS A 4 7.47 -1.23 -8.57
CA CYS A 4 7.17 -0.61 -7.28
C CYS A 4 7.71 0.82 -7.27
N GLY A 5 7.18 1.63 -6.39
CA GLY A 5 7.61 3.01 -6.27
C GLY A 5 6.81 3.78 -5.22
N VAL A 6 7.04 5.07 -5.15
CA VAL A 6 6.41 5.96 -4.19
C VAL A 6 5.81 7.16 -4.93
N ILE A 7 4.59 7.50 -4.57
CA ILE A 7 3.95 8.74 -5.02
C ILE A 7 4.15 9.78 -3.93
N ARG A 8 4.87 10.84 -4.24
CA ARG A 8 5.16 11.92 -3.30
C ARG A 8 4.24 13.11 -3.57
N THR A 9 3.74 13.71 -2.50
CA THR A 9 2.95 14.93 -2.57
C THR A 9 3.62 16.03 -1.77
N GLU A 10 3.39 17.29 -2.14
CA GLU A 10 3.94 18.41 -1.40
C GLU A 10 3.22 18.59 -0.06
N ILE A 11 3.99 18.58 1.04
CA ILE A 11 3.46 18.65 2.39
C ILE A 11 2.65 19.94 2.61
N ASP A 12 3.08 21.05 2.01
CA ASP A 12 2.46 22.36 2.19
C ASP A 12 1.27 22.59 1.26
N ALA A 13 1.00 21.68 0.33
CA ALA A 13 -0.14 21.80 -0.56
C ALA A 13 -1.44 21.49 0.18
N PRO A 14 -2.58 22.11 -0.21
CA PRO A 14 -3.87 21.77 0.37
C PRO A 14 -4.21 20.31 0.16
N ILE A 15 -4.96 19.73 1.09
CA ILE A 15 -5.27 18.29 1.05
C ILE A 15 -5.98 17.89 -0.24
N GLU A 16 -6.87 18.70 -0.76
CA GLU A 16 -7.58 18.41 -2.01
C GLU A 16 -6.63 18.32 -3.20
N ALA A 17 -5.58 19.15 -3.24
CA ALA A 17 -4.57 19.10 -4.30
C ALA A 17 -3.68 17.88 -4.16
N ARG A 18 -3.34 17.50 -2.93
CA ARG A 18 -2.53 16.32 -2.67
C ARG A 18 -3.28 15.04 -3.04
N LEU A 19 -4.56 14.97 -2.73
CA LEU A 19 -5.40 13.82 -3.08
C LEU A 19 -5.62 13.73 -4.59
N LEU A 20 -5.77 14.86 -5.26
CA LEU A 20 -5.87 14.87 -6.71
C LEU A 20 -4.59 14.38 -7.37
N HIS A 21 -3.44 14.78 -6.87
CA HIS A 21 -2.14 14.30 -7.36
C HIS A 21 -2.01 12.79 -7.18
N LEU A 22 -2.41 12.26 -6.03
CA LEU A 22 -2.43 10.83 -5.76
C LEU A 22 -3.32 10.10 -6.76
N ASP A 23 -4.53 10.58 -6.98
CA ASP A 23 -5.46 9.99 -7.95
C ASP A 23 -4.86 9.97 -9.36
N THR A 24 -4.28 11.09 -9.79
CA THR A 24 -3.67 11.21 -11.11
C THR A 24 -2.53 10.21 -11.30
N GLU A 25 -1.63 10.10 -10.33
CA GLU A 25 -0.50 9.19 -10.41
C GLU A 25 -0.92 7.72 -10.33
N LEU A 26 -1.89 7.40 -9.48
CA LEU A 26 -2.42 6.03 -9.39
C LEU A 26 -3.08 5.60 -10.70
N ARG A 27 -3.82 6.50 -11.35
CA ARG A 27 -4.42 6.20 -12.66
C ARG A 27 -3.38 5.91 -13.72
N LYS A 28 -2.25 6.61 -13.70
CA LYS A 28 -1.13 6.35 -14.62
C LYS A 28 -0.55 4.96 -14.39
N TRP A 29 -0.32 4.59 -13.12
CA TRP A 29 0.20 3.28 -12.76
C TRP A 29 -0.74 2.15 -13.17
N ILE A 30 -2.02 2.33 -12.92
CA ILE A 30 -3.04 1.34 -13.28
C ILE A 30 -3.11 1.18 -14.80
N GLY A 31 -3.04 2.27 -15.54
CA GLY A 31 -3.02 2.22 -17.00
C GLY A 31 -1.79 1.55 -17.57
N GLU A 32 -0.63 1.71 -16.90
CA GLU A 32 0.62 1.12 -17.33
C GLU A 32 0.71 -0.38 -17.01
N TYR A 33 0.35 -0.77 -15.79
CA TYR A 33 0.53 -2.14 -15.30
C TYR A 33 -0.71 -3.03 -15.45
N GLU A 34 -1.86 -2.44 -15.69
CA GLU A 34 -3.14 -3.16 -15.88
C GLU A 34 -3.40 -4.23 -14.81
N PRO A 35 -3.43 -3.84 -13.52
CA PRO A 35 -3.66 -4.82 -12.45
C PRO A 35 -5.07 -5.42 -12.52
N ASP A 36 -5.22 -6.62 -11.98
CA ASP A 36 -6.51 -7.31 -11.91
C ASP A 36 -7.29 -6.97 -10.64
N ALA A 37 -6.62 -6.42 -9.63
CA ALA A 37 -7.22 -6.07 -8.35
C ALA A 37 -6.38 -5.03 -7.63
N ILE A 38 -6.98 -4.37 -6.65
CA ILE A 38 -6.32 -3.40 -5.80
C ILE A 38 -6.42 -3.86 -4.35
N ALA A 39 -5.31 -3.86 -3.63
CA ALA A 39 -5.28 -4.11 -2.20
C ALA A 39 -4.94 -2.81 -1.47
N VAL A 40 -5.68 -2.52 -0.42
CA VAL A 40 -5.50 -1.31 0.39
C VAL A 40 -5.32 -1.70 1.85
N GLU A 41 -4.37 -1.09 2.53
CA GLU A 41 -4.16 -1.32 3.95
C GLU A 41 -5.22 -0.60 4.76
N ARG A 42 -5.85 -1.33 5.68
CA ARG A 42 -6.79 -0.75 6.63
C ARG A 42 -6.02 -0.40 7.91
N VAL A 43 -5.74 0.87 8.10
CA VAL A 43 -4.99 1.35 9.26
C VAL A 43 -5.94 1.93 10.30
N PHE A 44 -5.84 1.40 11.53
CA PHE A 44 -6.47 1.98 12.70
C PHE A 44 -5.37 2.45 13.63
N SER A 45 -5.20 3.77 13.77
CA SER A 45 -4.28 4.31 14.74
C SER A 45 -5.07 5.04 15.83
N GLN A 46 -5.08 4.49 17.03
CA GLN A 46 -5.65 5.16 18.20
C GLN A 46 -4.68 6.17 18.80
N LEU A 47 -3.39 6.05 18.44
CA LEU A 47 -2.31 6.88 19.00
C LEU A 47 -2.16 8.23 18.28
N ASN A 48 -2.57 8.32 17.01
CA ASN A 48 -2.45 9.55 16.24
C ASN A 48 -3.62 9.69 15.26
N VAL A 49 -4.65 10.38 15.69
CA VAL A 49 -5.87 10.61 14.91
C VAL A 49 -5.57 11.35 13.60
N ARG A 50 -4.65 12.31 13.63
CA ARG A 50 -4.29 13.11 12.46
C ARG A 50 -3.68 12.25 11.34
N THR A 51 -2.77 11.35 11.72
CA THR A 51 -2.15 10.42 10.77
C THR A 51 -3.19 9.43 10.23
N ALA A 52 -4.04 8.89 11.09
CA ALA A 52 -5.11 7.97 10.71
C ALA A 52 -6.07 8.64 9.72
N MET A 53 -6.40 9.93 9.94
CA MET A 53 -7.27 10.69 9.06
C MET A 53 -6.66 10.88 7.67
N SER A 54 -5.38 11.28 7.60
CA SER A 54 -4.67 11.44 6.33
C SER A 54 -4.58 10.12 5.56
N THR A 55 -4.28 9.03 6.25
CA THR A 55 -4.21 7.70 5.66
C THR A 55 -5.58 7.26 5.15
N GLY A 56 -6.65 7.55 5.92
CA GLY A 56 -8.02 7.25 5.53
C GLY A 56 -8.45 8.01 4.28
N GLN A 57 -8.06 9.28 4.15
CA GLN A 57 -8.36 10.08 2.98
C GLN A 57 -7.67 9.51 1.73
N ALA A 58 -6.39 9.14 1.84
CA ALA A 58 -5.66 8.53 0.73
C ALA A 58 -6.26 7.17 0.35
N ALA A 59 -6.62 6.35 1.33
CA ALA A 59 -7.29 5.08 1.10
C ALA A 59 -8.63 5.28 0.38
N GLY A 60 -9.39 6.32 0.76
CA GLY A 60 -10.64 6.69 0.10
C GLY A 60 -10.46 6.96 -1.39
N VAL A 61 -9.41 7.67 -1.76
CA VAL A 61 -9.08 7.93 -3.17
C VAL A 61 -8.86 6.61 -3.91
N ALA A 62 -8.08 5.69 -3.34
CA ALA A 62 -7.82 4.39 -3.95
C ALA A 62 -9.12 3.57 -4.11
N LEU A 63 -10.01 3.61 -3.12
CA LEU A 63 -11.29 2.90 -3.16
C LEU A 63 -12.20 3.44 -4.28
N VAL A 64 -12.33 4.76 -4.38
CA VAL A 64 -13.13 5.40 -5.44
C VAL A 64 -12.56 5.08 -6.82
N LEU A 65 -11.25 5.14 -6.94
CA LEU A 65 -10.55 4.84 -8.17
C LEU A 65 -10.80 3.39 -8.60
N ALA A 66 -10.68 2.44 -7.68
CA ALA A 66 -10.96 1.03 -7.96
C ALA A 66 -12.38 0.83 -8.47
N ALA A 67 -13.36 1.44 -7.81
CA ALA A 67 -14.76 1.36 -8.22
C ALA A 67 -14.98 1.97 -9.60
N SER A 68 -14.36 3.13 -9.87
CA SER A 68 -14.51 3.81 -11.16
C SER A 68 -13.92 3.00 -12.32
N MET A 69 -12.91 2.20 -12.06
CA MET A 69 -12.25 1.34 -13.06
C MET A 69 -12.76 -0.10 -13.01
N LYS A 70 -13.78 -0.38 -12.20
CA LYS A 70 -14.37 -1.71 -12.04
C LYS A 70 -13.36 -2.77 -11.61
N LEU A 71 -12.40 -2.39 -10.79
CA LEU A 71 -11.40 -3.31 -10.24
C LEU A 71 -11.86 -3.82 -8.88
N PRO A 72 -11.74 -5.13 -8.62
CA PRO A 72 -11.96 -5.65 -7.27
C PRO A 72 -11.01 -5.00 -6.28
N VAL A 73 -11.48 -4.70 -5.09
CA VAL A 73 -10.67 -4.12 -4.03
C VAL A 73 -10.79 -4.97 -2.77
N ALA A 74 -9.67 -5.18 -2.09
CA ALA A 74 -9.62 -5.84 -0.79
C ALA A 74 -8.92 -4.96 0.22
N LEU A 75 -9.40 -5.01 1.46
CA LEU A 75 -8.81 -4.29 2.59
C LEU A 75 -8.16 -5.30 3.52
N HIS A 76 -6.91 -5.06 3.89
CA HIS A 76 -6.16 -5.91 4.80
C HIS A 76 -5.61 -5.08 5.95
N THR A 77 -5.71 -5.60 7.17
CA THR A 77 -5.11 -4.94 8.34
C THR A 77 -3.60 -5.17 8.37
N PRO A 78 -2.83 -4.31 9.06
CA PRO A 78 -1.40 -4.52 9.22
C PRO A 78 -1.06 -5.89 9.83
N SER A 79 -1.84 -6.35 10.80
CA SER A 79 -1.64 -7.66 11.43
C SER A 79 -1.83 -8.81 10.45
N GLU A 80 -2.84 -8.74 9.59
CA GLU A 80 -3.08 -9.73 8.55
C GLU A 80 -1.92 -9.79 7.57
N VAL A 81 -1.40 -8.64 7.16
CA VAL A 81 -0.26 -8.55 6.23
C VAL A 81 0.98 -9.19 6.86
N LYS A 82 1.29 -8.83 8.10
CA LYS A 82 2.44 -9.38 8.83
C LYS A 82 2.32 -10.90 8.98
N ALA A 83 1.16 -11.39 9.37
CA ALA A 83 0.91 -12.82 9.53
C ALA A 83 1.07 -13.57 8.21
N ALA A 84 0.57 -13.03 7.12
CA ALA A 84 0.68 -13.66 5.80
C ALA A 84 2.13 -13.77 5.33
N VAL A 85 2.92 -12.73 5.53
CA VAL A 85 4.30 -12.65 5.03
C VAL A 85 5.30 -13.36 5.94
N THR A 86 5.14 -13.27 7.26
CA THR A 86 6.11 -13.79 8.24
C THR A 86 5.62 -14.98 9.05
N GLY A 87 4.32 -15.23 9.06
CA GLY A 87 3.70 -16.22 9.95
C GLY A 87 3.31 -15.65 11.31
N SER A 88 3.57 -14.38 11.59
CA SER A 88 3.24 -13.72 12.85
C SER A 88 2.67 -12.33 12.68
N GLY A 89 1.48 -12.10 13.20
CA GLY A 89 0.84 -10.78 13.20
C GLY A 89 1.55 -9.73 14.06
N ARG A 90 2.55 -10.16 14.83
CA ARG A 90 3.35 -9.28 15.71
C ARG A 90 4.76 -9.05 15.17
N ALA A 91 5.05 -9.47 13.95
CA ALA A 91 6.37 -9.30 13.36
C ALA A 91 6.73 -7.81 13.27
N ASP A 92 8.02 -7.51 13.47
CA ASP A 92 8.51 -6.15 13.30
C ASP A 92 8.79 -5.83 11.83
N LYS A 93 9.07 -4.57 11.55
CA LYS A 93 9.33 -4.10 10.18
C LYS A 93 10.53 -4.78 9.54
N LYS A 94 11.55 -5.09 10.32
CA LYS A 94 12.76 -5.76 9.84
C LYS A 94 12.46 -7.20 9.41
N GLN A 95 11.66 -7.91 10.18
CA GLN A 95 11.22 -9.27 9.84
C GLN A 95 10.39 -9.27 8.56
N VAL A 96 9.47 -8.32 8.42
CA VAL A 96 8.66 -8.17 7.21
C VAL A 96 9.56 -7.89 6.00
N ALA A 97 10.49 -6.95 6.12
CA ALA A 97 11.41 -6.60 5.04
C ALA A 97 12.27 -7.79 4.61
N THR A 98 12.76 -8.57 5.57
CA THR A 98 13.56 -9.78 5.29
C THR A 98 12.74 -10.79 4.49
N MET A 99 11.50 -11.05 4.88
CA MET A 99 10.65 -12.01 4.19
C MET A 99 10.23 -11.53 2.80
N VAL A 100 9.88 -10.26 2.66
CA VAL A 100 9.55 -9.67 1.35
C VAL A 100 10.74 -9.81 0.39
N THR A 101 11.94 -9.50 0.86
CA THR A 101 13.17 -9.63 0.08
C THR A 101 13.38 -11.07 -0.40
N LYS A 102 13.19 -12.04 0.47
CA LYS A 102 13.31 -13.46 0.13
C LYS A 102 12.23 -13.93 -0.84
N ILE A 103 10.98 -13.61 -0.57
CA ILE A 103 9.84 -14.05 -1.38
C ILE A 103 9.96 -13.54 -2.81
N LEU A 104 10.38 -12.29 -2.98
CA LEU A 104 10.52 -11.68 -4.30
C LEU A 104 11.88 -11.93 -4.95
N GLY A 105 12.81 -12.60 -4.24
CA GLY A 105 14.14 -12.90 -4.79
C GLY A 105 14.99 -11.66 -5.03
N LEU A 106 14.85 -10.64 -4.18
CA LEU A 106 15.60 -9.40 -4.31
C LEU A 106 16.99 -9.51 -3.69
N SER A 107 17.96 -8.77 -4.22
CA SER A 107 19.33 -8.75 -3.69
C SER A 107 19.43 -7.97 -2.38
N GLU A 108 18.56 -6.97 -2.17
CA GLU A 108 18.49 -6.18 -0.95
C GLU A 108 17.06 -5.69 -0.70
N ALA A 109 16.80 -5.27 0.53
CA ALA A 109 15.47 -4.80 0.91
C ALA A 109 15.07 -3.55 0.11
N PRO A 110 13.81 -3.48 -0.35
CA PRO A 110 13.31 -2.30 -1.06
C PRO A 110 13.39 -1.03 -0.21
N LYS A 111 13.60 0.10 -0.84
CA LYS A 111 13.64 1.42 -0.18
C LYS A 111 12.76 2.39 -0.97
N PRO A 112 12.12 3.36 -0.30
CA PRO A 112 12.01 3.51 1.16
C PRO A 112 11.11 2.42 1.79
N VAL A 113 10.97 2.46 3.11
CA VAL A 113 10.18 1.48 3.89
C VAL A 113 8.75 1.35 3.37
N ASP A 114 8.14 2.43 2.94
CA ASP A 114 6.77 2.41 2.39
C ASP A 114 6.64 1.47 1.19
N THR A 115 7.70 1.33 0.40
CA THR A 115 7.73 0.38 -0.73
C THR A 115 7.65 -1.06 -0.22
N THR A 116 8.37 -1.37 0.85
CA THR A 116 8.33 -2.69 1.49
C THR A 116 6.91 -3.00 2.02
N ASP A 117 6.27 -2.02 2.65
CA ASP A 117 4.92 -2.17 3.18
C ASP A 117 3.92 -2.47 2.04
N ALA A 118 4.03 -1.77 0.93
CA ALA A 118 3.18 -2.00 -0.24
C ALA A 118 3.40 -3.38 -0.86
N LEU A 119 4.65 -3.81 -0.96
CA LEU A 119 4.97 -5.14 -1.48
C LEU A 119 4.45 -6.24 -0.56
N ALA A 120 4.57 -6.07 0.75
CA ALA A 120 4.03 -7.02 1.73
C ALA A 120 2.51 -7.13 1.60
N LEU A 121 1.82 -6.02 1.43
CA LEU A 121 0.38 -5.99 1.21
C LEU A 121 -0.02 -6.75 -0.07
N ALA A 122 0.70 -6.52 -1.15
CA ALA A 122 0.46 -7.19 -2.42
C ALA A 122 0.66 -8.71 -2.29
N ILE A 123 1.71 -9.16 -1.61
CA ILE A 123 1.96 -10.57 -1.34
C ILE A 123 0.82 -11.18 -0.53
N CYS A 124 0.41 -10.50 0.54
CA CYS A 124 -0.69 -10.94 1.39
C CYS A 124 -1.97 -11.15 0.56
N HIS A 125 -2.30 -10.20 -0.27
CA HIS A 125 -3.49 -10.29 -1.12
C HIS A 125 -3.38 -11.42 -2.16
N HIS A 126 -2.21 -11.59 -2.76
CA HIS A 126 -1.96 -12.63 -3.76
C HIS A 126 -2.14 -14.03 -3.18
N TRP A 127 -1.78 -14.24 -1.93
CA TRP A 127 -1.86 -15.55 -1.25
C TRP A 127 -3.25 -15.85 -0.67
N ARG A 128 -4.19 -14.94 -0.75
CA ARG A 128 -5.54 -15.12 -0.19
C ARG A 128 -6.57 -15.56 -1.20
#